data_6593bf76b76d1e1770cfa459d56ed056
#
_entry.id   6593bf76b76d1e1770cfa459d56ed056
#
_cell.length_a   1.000
_cell.length_b   1.000
_cell.length_c   1.000
_cell.angle_alpha   90.00
_cell.angle_beta   90.00
_cell.angle_gamma   90.00
#
_symmetry.space_group_name_H-M   'P 1'
#
loop_
_entity.id
_entity.type
_entity.pdbx_description
1 polymer ?
#
loop_
_entity_poly.entity_id
_entity_poly.type
_entity_poly.pdbx_seq_one_letter_code
_entity_poly.pdbx_strand_id
1 'polypeptide(L)'
;MIQIKNIKKSYQDFLLDCSLTIEKGSVTGIIGKNGAGKSTLYKAILNLINIDSGNILVFNKDIKELDVKDKADIGVVLADSFFSSYLNIKDIRKIMMDSYETFDVTFFDKKVNEFELPVNKAIKSFSFGMKAKLKMLCALSHNAKILLLDEPTLGLDVIARDEILELLREYMAKASDNTIMISSHIASDLESLCDDIYMIDDGMIILHEDTDVLLSNYAILKVDDQTYESIDKNYIYKVKKEDYGYALLTNQKQFYYENYPKIVIQNCSIDDVIYMMIKGK
;
A
#
# COMPACT_ATOMS: atom_id res chain seq x y z
N MET A 1 -14.90 -1.48 -3.42
CA MET A 1 -14.91 0.00 -3.40
C MET A 1 -14.25 0.59 -4.65
N ILE A 2 -13.08 0.08 -5.05
CA ILE A 2 -12.40 0.41 -6.30
C ILE A 2 -12.29 -0.87 -7.13
N GLN A 3 -12.58 -0.81 -8.43
CA GLN A 3 -12.42 -1.93 -9.36
C GLN A 3 -11.57 -1.49 -10.55
N ILE A 4 -10.48 -2.18 -10.79
CA ILE A 4 -9.56 -1.94 -11.88
C ILE A 4 -9.56 -3.17 -12.77
N LYS A 5 -9.97 -3.01 -14.04
CA LYS A 5 -10.15 -4.13 -14.98
C LYS A 5 -9.29 -3.93 -16.22
N ASN A 6 -8.28 -4.77 -16.37
CA ASN A 6 -7.40 -4.86 -17.54
C ASN A 6 -6.86 -3.51 -18.00
N ILE A 7 -6.45 -2.66 -17.05
CA ILE A 7 -5.88 -1.36 -17.40
C ILE A 7 -4.52 -1.57 -18.03
N LYS A 8 -4.26 -0.77 -19.09
CA LYS A 8 -2.92 -0.67 -19.69
C LYS A 8 -2.50 0.77 -19.79
N LYS A 9 -1.25 1.02 -19.45
CA LYS A 9 -0.59 2.29 -19.68
C LYS A 9 0.84 2.06 -20.12
N SER A 10 1.11 2.44 -21.37
CA SER A 10 2.43 2.30 -21.98
C SER A 10 3.23 3.59 -21.83
N TYR A 11 4.50 3.43 -21.49
CA TYR A 11 5.55 4.42 -21.58
C TYR A 11 6.67 3.85 -22.47
N GLN A 12 7.72 4.62 -22.75
CA GLN A 12 8.79 4.17 -23.63
C GLN A 12 9.43 2.85 -23.19
N ASP A 13 9.71 2.69 -21.88
CA ASP A 13 10.41 1.53 -21.33
C ASP A 13 9.61 0.82 -20.20
N PHE A 14 8.30 1.10 -20.10
CA PHE A 14 7.48 0.55 -19.03
C PHE A 14 6.02 0.37 -19.48
N LEU A 15 5.43 -0.77 -19.11
CA LEU A 15 4.00 -1.06 -19.33
C LEU A 15 3.34 -1.40 -18.00
N LEU A 16 2.36 -0.59 -17.58
CA LEU A 16 1.42 -1.00 -16.54
C LEU A 16 0.34 -1.86 -17.21
N ASP A 17 0.16 -3.10 -16.76
CA ASP A 17 -0.89 -4.03 -17.21
C ASP A 17 -1.42 -4.79 -16.00
N CYS A 18 -2.52 -4.32 -15.43
CA CYS A 18 -3.02 -4.90 -14.19
C CYS A 18 -4.53 -4.85 -14.02
N SER A 19 -5.01 -5.75 -13.16
CA SER A 19 -6.37 -5.79 -12.64
C SER A 19 -6.32 -6.04 -11.15
N LEU A 20 -7.11 -5.30 -10.37
CA LEU A 20 -7.25 -5.51 -8.93
C LEU A 20 -8.58 -4.92 -8.42
N THR A 21 -8.98 -5.34 -7.24
CA THR A 21 -10.18 -4.85 -6.57
C THR A 21 -9.85 -4.48 -5.13
N ILE A 22 -10.29 -3.30 -4.70
CA ILE A 22 -10.21 -2.86 -3.31
C ILE A 22 -11.62 -2.96 -2.74
N GLU A 23 -11.80 -3.81 -1.76
CA GLU A 23 -13.09 -4.01 -1.13
C GLU A 23 -13.45 -2.84 -0.22
N LYS A 24 -14.75 -2.68 0.00
CA LYS A 24 -15.26 -1.65 0.93
C LYS A 24 -15.00 -2.10 2.37
N GLY A 25 -14.49 -1.20 3.20
CA GLY A 25 -14.23 -1.48 4.60
C GLY A 25 -12.91 -2.22 4.86
N SER A 26 -12.04 -2.36 3.85
CA SER A 26 -10.75 -3.03 3.99
C SER A 26 -9.55 -2.09 3.85
N VAL A 27 -8.43 -2.56 4.32
CA VAL A 27 -7.11 -1.97 4.11
C VAL A 27 -6.32 -2.86 3.16
N THR A 28 -6.12 -2.42 1.93
CA THR A 28 -5.38 -3.15 0.90
C THR A 28 -3.99 -2.56 0.71
N GLY A 29 -2.98 -3.41 0.86
CA GLY A 29 -1.57 -3.08 0.63
C GLY A 29 -1.15 -3.27 -0.82
N ILE A 30 -0.37 -2.34 -1.36
CA ILE A 30 0.31 -2.49 -2.65
C ILE A 30 1.80 -2.51 -2.41
N ILE A 31 2.43 -3.67 -2.60
CA ILE A 31 3.87 -3.81 -2.37
C ILE A 31 4.61 -4.07 -3.68
N GLY A 32 5.82 -3.58 -3.79
CA GLY A 32 6.68 -3.78 -4.95
C GLY A 32 7.91 -2.89 -4.89
N LYS A 33 8.94 -3.27 -5.64
CA LYS A 33 10.18 -2.49 -5.75
C LYS A 33 9.96 -1.08 -6.30
N ASN A 34 10.93 -0.20 -6.12
CA ASN A 34 10.91 1.11 -6.78
C ASN A 34 10.88 0.93 -8.31
N GLY A 35 9.99 1.67 -8.98
CA GLY A 35 9.76 1.54 -10.42
C GLY A 35 8.80 0.41 -10.84
N ALA A 36 8.27 -0.40 -9.91
CA ALA A 36 7.35 -1.48 -10.25
C ALA A 36 5.98 -1.02 -10.81
N GLY A 37 5.64 0.28 -10.69
CA GLY A 37 4.39 0.83 -11.22
C GLY A 37 3.40 1.32 -10.17
N LYS A 38 3.71 1.24 -8.87
CA LYS A 38 2.82 1.67 -7.78
C LYS A 38 2.27 3.09 -8.01
N SER A 39 3.13 4.09 -8.09
CA SER A 39 2.71 5.49 -8.27
C SER A 39 1.99 5.73 -9.60
N THR A 40 2.29 4.95 -10.65
CA THR A 40 1.56 5.00 -11.92
C THR A 40 0.13 4.50 -11.74
N LEU A 41 -0.06 3.41 -10.98
CA LEU A 41 -1.36 2.87 -10.62
C LEU A 41 -2.20 3.91 -9.85
N TYR A 42 -1.63 4.55 -8.81
CA TYR A 42 -2.31 5.63 -8.07
C TYR A 42 -2.71 6.79 -8.96
N LYS A 43 -1.81 7.24 -9.84
CA LYS A 43 -2.11 8.32 -10.81
C LYS A 43 -3.21 7.92 -11.78
N ALA A 44 -3.29 6.65 -12.20
CA ALA A 44 -4.36 6.15 -13.04
C ALA A 44 -5.71 6.17 -12.30
N ILE A 45 -5.79 5.68 -11.06
CA ILE A 45 -7.00 5.69 -10.22
C ILE A 45 -7.50 7.12 -9.98
N LEU A 46 -6.58 8.07 -9.81
CA LEU A 46 -6.91 9.49 -9.60
C LEU A 46 -7.21 10.25 -10.91
N ASN A 47 -7.21 9.56 -12.05
CA ASN A 47 -7.37 10.17 -13.38
C ASN A 47 -6.37 11.31 -13.67
N LEU A 48 -5.16 11.24 -13.07
CA LEU A 48 -4.06 12.18 -13.30
C LEU A 48 -3.25 11.83 -14.57
N ILE A 49 -3.43 10.61 -15.08
CA ILE A 49 -2.86 10.13 -16.34
C ILE A 49 -3.94 9.39 -17.12
N ASN A 50 -3.87 9.48 -18.45
CA ASN A 50 -4.76 8.71 -19.32
C ASN A 50 -4.26 7.27 -19.44
N ILE A 51 -5.13 6.29 -19.18
CA ILE A 51 -4.88 4.88 -19.50
C ILE A 51 -5.12 4.62 -20.99
N ASP A 52 -4.39 3.66 -21.56
CA ASP A 52 -4.47 3.34 -23.00
C ASP A 52 -5.64 2.37 -23.27
N SER A 53 -5.98 1.50 -22.30
CA SER A 53 -7.13 0.59 -22.35
C SER A 53 -7.55 0.17 -20.93
N GLY A 54 -8.68 -0.56 -20.85
CA GLY A 54 -9.26 -1.03 -19.59
C GLY A 54 -10.21 -0.02 -18.96
N ASN A 55 -10.65 -0.30 -17.74
CA ASN A 55 -11.61 0.53 -17.01
C ASN A 55 -11.28 0.60 -15.52
N ILE A 56 -11.52 1.75 -14.90
CA ILE A 56 -11.39 1.97 -13.46
C ILE A 56 -12.72 2.52 -12.94
N LEU A 57 -13.30 1.82 -11.98
CA LEU A 57 -14.50 2.27 -11.27
C LEU A 57 -14.14 2.61 -9.82
N VAL A 58 -14.63 3.75 -9.36
CA VAL A 58 -14.59 4.16 -7.96
C VAL A 58 -16.03 4.49 -7.55
N PHE A 59 -16.50 3.96 -6.42
CA PHE A 59 -17.90 4.08 -6.00
C PHE A 59 -18.89 3.51 -7.04
N ASN A 60 -18.49 2.50 -7.84
CA ASN A 60 -19.22 1.95 -8.97
C ASN A 60 -19.47 2.93 -10.15
N LYS A 61 -18.75 4.05 -10.19
CA LYS A 61 -18.75 5.02 -11.28
C LYS A 61 -17.41 5.02 -12.01
N ASP A 62 -17.41 5.25 -13.32
CA ASP A 62 -16.16 5.46 -14.06
C ASP A 62 -15.42 6.68 -13.47
N ILE A 63 -14.09 6.58 -13.32
CA ILE A 63 -13.28 7.67 -12.77
C ILE A 63 -13.41 8.98 -13.54
N LYS A 64 -13.79 8.91 -14.84
CA LYS A 64 -14.01 10.09 -15.69
C LYS A 64 -15.34 10.78 -15.41
N GLU A 65 -16.28 10.07 -14.78
CA GLU A 65 -17.62 10.53 -14.46
C GLU A 65 -17.76 10.99 -12.99
N LEU A 66 -16.69 10.88 -12.19
CA LEU A 66 -16.69 11.33 -10.80
C LEU A 66 -16.90 12.85 -10.71
N ASP A 67 -17.94 13.25 -10.02
CA ASP A 67 -18.24 14.66 -9.73
C ASP A 67 -17.40 15.20 -8.56
N VAL A 68 -17.60 16.47 -8.19
CA VAL A 68 -16.88 17.12 -7.10
C VAL A 68 -17.14 16.44 -5.75
N LYS A 69 -18.37 15.94 -5.52
CA LYS A 69 -18.74 15.27 -4.27
C LYS A 69 -18.09 13.90 -4.17
N ASP A 70 -18.11 13.13 -5.26
CA ASP A 70 -17.40 11.83 -5.31
C ASP A 70 -15.90 12.02 -5.03
N LYS A 71 -15.28 13.06 -5.62
CA LYS A 71 -13.85 13.36 -5.38
C LYS A 71 -13.57 13.86 -3.97
N ALA A 72 -14.50 14.55 -3.34
CA ALA A 72 -14.35 14.96 -1.94
C ALA A 72 -14.40 13.78 -0.96
N ASP A 73 -15.00 12.65 -1.36
CA ASP A 73 -14.98 11.39 -0.59
C ASP A 73 -13.65 10.61 -0.72
N ILE A 74 -12.65 11.15 -1.43
CA ILE A 74 -11.33 10.52 -1.63
C ILE A 74 -10.25 11.37 -0.96
N GLY A 75 -9.61 10.83 0.07
CA GLY A 75 -8.42 11.41 0.69
C GLY A 75 -7.16 10.89 -0.01
N VAL A 76 -6.21 11.79 -0.30
CA VAL A 76 -5.04 11.43 -1.12
C VAL A 76 -3.75 11.92 -0.46
N VAL A 77 -2.78 11.00 -0.38
CA VAL A 77 -1.38 11.32 -0.08
C VAL A 77 -0.52 10.74 -1.19
N LEU A 78 0.11 11.61 -1.99
CA LEU A 78 1.09 11.20 -2.98
C LEU A 78 2.49 11.61 -2.53
N ALA A 79 3.51 10.84 -2.93
CA ALA A 79 4.89 11.07 -2.53
C ALA A 79 5.37 12.50 -2.90
N ASP A 80 5.10 12.93 -4.14
CA ASP A 80 5.66 14.15 -4.71
C ASP A 80 4.72 15.36 -4.70
N SER A 81 3.52 15.25 -4.12
CA SER A 81 2.55 16.34 -4.15
C SER A 81 2.18 16.83 -2.76
N PHE A 82 2.08 18.14 -2.63
CA PHE A 82 1.55 18.81 -1.44
C PHE A 82 1.30 20.29 -1.73
N PHE A 83 0.83 21.01 -0.71
CA PHE A 83 0.68 22.47 -0.76
C PHE A 83 2.01 23.21 -0.98
N SER A 84 1.94 24.44 -1.44
CA SER A 84 3.13 25.30 -1.56
C SER A 84 3.91 25.35 -0.25
N SER A 85 5.23 25.17 -0.34
CA SER A 85 6.13 25.20 0.81
C SER A 85 6.19 26.55 1.57
N TYR A 86 5.65 27.61 0.98
CA TYR A 86 5.58 28.94 1.60
C TYR A 86 4.34 29.14 2.49
N LEU A 87 3.33 28.29 2.38
CA LEU A 87 2.15 28.31 3.24
C LEU A 87 2.51 27.83 4.65
N ASN A 88 1.71 28.24 5.62
CA ASN A 88 1.72 27.74 6.98
C ASN A 88 0.44 26.94 7.28
N ILE A 89 0.33 26.33 8.45
CA ILE A 89 -0.83 25.50 8.83
C ILE A 89 -2.15 26.30 8.83
N LYS A 90 -2.12 27.59 9.22
CA LYS A 90 -3.34 28.41 9.18
C LYS A 90 -3.85 28.61 7.76
N ASP A 91 -2.94 28.84 6.82
CA ASP A 91 -3.28 28.98 5.40
C ASP A 91 -3.89 27.68 4.87
N ILE A 92 -3.26 26.53 5.15
CA ILE A 92 -3.77 25.22 4.76
C ILE A 92 -5.14 24.96 5.37
N ARG A 93 -5.30 25.18 6.67
CA ARG A 93 -6.58 25.03 7.37
C ARG A 93 -7.70 25.83 6.68
N LYS A 94 -7.42 27.08 6.31
CA LYS A 94 -8.38 27.91 5.59
C LYS A 94 -8.71 27.34 4.21
N ILE A 95 -7.69 26.92 3.43
CA ILE A 95 -7.90 26.30 2.13
C ILE A 95 -8.76 25.03 2.26
N MET A 96 -8.49 24.18 3.25
CA MET A 96 -9.26 22.96 3.48
C MET A 96 -10.71 23.25 3.85
N MET A 97 -10.95 24.24 4.71
CA MET A 97 -12.31 24.68 5.07
C MET A 97 -13.09 25.23 3.87
N ASP A 98 -12.42 25.98 3.00
CA ASP A 98 -13.04 26.56 1.80
C ASP A 98 -13.28 25.51 0.69
N SER A 99 -12.50 24.39 0.70
CA SER A 99 -12.55 23.36 -0.34
C SER A 99 -13.46 22.18 0.00
N TYR A 100 -13.63 21.85 1.29
CA TYR A 100 -14.36 20.67 1.76
C TYR A 100 -15.44 21.04 2.78
N GLU A 101 -16.71 20.88 2.43
CA GLU A 101 -17.84 21.10 3.34
C GLU A 101 -17.79 20.21 4.58
N THR A 102 -17.19 19.02 4.45
CA THR A 102 -17.06 18.01 5.51
C THR A 102 -15.79 18.14 6.33
N PHE A 103 -15.02 19.24 6.17
CA PHE A 103 -13.76 19.41 6.88
C PHE A 103 -13.96 19.52 8.40
N ASP A 104 -13.41 18.54 9.14
CA ASP A 104 -13.45 18.49 10.61
C ASP A 104 -12.33 19.36 11.21
N VAL A 105 -12.67 20.62 11.43
CA VAL A 105 -11.78 21.62 12.05
C VAL A 105 -11.30 21.17 13.43
N THR A 106 -12.20 20.54 14.21
CA THR A 106 -11.89 20.14 15.60
C THR A 106 -10.87 19.02 15.60
N PHE A 107 -11.05 18.02 14.75
CA PHE A 107 -10.09 16.94 14.59
C PHE A 107 -8.73 17.46 14.10
N PHE A 108 -8.74 18.32 13.06
CA PHE A 108 -7.52 18.89 12.49
C PHE A 108 -6.72 19.66 13.55
N ASP A 109 -7.37 20.62 14.22
CA ASP A 109 -6.71 21.48 15.23
C ASP A 109 -6.22 20.64 16.43
N LYS A 110 -6.98 19.64 16.89
CA LYS A 110 -6.58 18.72 17.94
C LYS A 110 -5.31 17.96 17.55
N LYS A 111 -5.27 17.34 16.37
CA LYS A 111 -4.12 16.56 15.90
C LYS A 111 -2.90 17.42 15.58
N VAL A 112 -3.08 18.65 15.08
CA VAL A 112 -1.98 19.63 14.94
C VAL A 112 -1.31 19.93 16.27
N ASN A 113 -2.08 20.07 17.35
CA ASN A 113 -1.56 20.28 18.69
C ASN A 113 -0.90 19.01 19.26
N GLU A 114 -1.51 17.83 19.12
CA GLU A 114 -0.94 16.54 19.56
C GLU A 114 0.41 16.25 18.90
N PHE A 115 0.57 16.59 17.64
CA PHE A 115 1.83 16.42 16.89
C PHE A 115 2.80 17.59 17.07
N GLU A 116 2.46 18.58 17.90
CA GLU A 116 3.27 19.77 18.16
C GLU A 116 3.72 20.50 16.87
N LEU A 117 2.84 20.50 15.83
CA LEU A 117 3.19 21.13 14.56
C LEU A 117 3.19 22.67 14.68
N PRO A 118 4.24 23.35 14.17
CA PRO A 118 4.39 24.80 14.34
C PRO A 118 3.45 25.60 13.43
N VAL A 119 2.31 26.01 13.96
CA VAL A 119 1.17 26.60 13.23
C VAL A 119 1.53 27.82 12.40
N ASN A 120 2.50 28.63 12.86
CA ASN A 120 2.87 29.92 12.22
C ASN A 120 4.11 29.82 11.33
N LYS A 121 4.81 28.68 11.29
CA LYS A 121 6.00 28.51 10.44
C LYS A 121 5.62 28.03 9.05
N ALA A 122 6.33 28.51 8.03
CA ALA A 122 6.15 28.01 6.66
C ALA A 122 6.59 26.54 6.56
N ILE A 123 5.86 25.75 5.75
CA ILE A 123 6.09 24.29 5.54
C ILE A 123 7.52 23.99 5.11
N LYS A 124 8.20 24.91 4.40
CA LYS A 124 9.59 24.74 4.00
C LYS A 124 10.53 24.49 5.19
N SER A 125 10.17 24.96 6.39
CA SER A 125 10.95 24.78 7.62
C SER A 125 10.61 23.49 8.38
N PHE A 126 9.61 22.71 7.91
CA PHE A 126 9.20 21.47 8.56
C PHE A 126 10.19 20.36 8.29
N SER A 127 10.40 19.49 9.28
CA SER A 127 11.07 18.22 9.08
C SER A 127 10.26 17.33 8.11
N PHE A 128 10.88 16.26 7.64
CA PHE A 128 10.20 15.31 6.76
C PHE A 128 8.98 14.68 7.46
N GLY A 129 9.13 14.24 8.72
CA GLY A 129 8.05 13.70 9.54
C GLY A 129 6.91 14.69 9.78
N MET A 130 7.22 15.97 10.08
CA MET A 130 6.20 17.01 10.23
C MET A 130 5.40 17.22 8.94
N LYS A 131 6.04 17.16 7.77
CA LYS A 131 5.36 17.25 6.47
C LYS A 131 4.46 16.04 6.23
N ALA A 132 4.93 14.84 6.53
CA ALA A 132 4.15 13.62 6.38
C ALA A 132 2.90 13.64 7.28
N LYS A 133 3.05 14.00 8.56
CA LYS A 133 1.92 14.19 9.49
C LYS A 133 0.91 15.19 8.97
N LEU A 134 1.36 16.35 8.49
CA LEU A 134 0.46 17.38 7.95
C LEU A 134 -0.26 16.92 6.68
N LYS A 135 0.42 16.20 5.75
CA LYS A 135 -0.21 15.58 4.58
C LYS A 135 -1.33 14.62 4.99
N MET A 136 -1.03 13.75 5.96
CA MET A 136 -1.99 12.78 6.47
C MET A 136 -3.18 13.47 7.12
N LEU A 137 -2.96 14.51 7.95
CA LEU A 137 -4.06 15.26 8.56
C LEU A 137 -4.97 15.91 7.51
N CYS A 138 -4.42 16.46 6.43
CA CYS A 138 -5.23 17.00 5.34
C CYS A 138 -6.11 15.92 4.68
N ALA A 139 -5.56 14.72 4.43
CA ALA A 139 -6.30 13.62 3.83
C ALA A 139 -7.40 13.05 4.74
N LEU A 140 -7.19 13.07 6.05
CA LEU A 140 -8.12 12.51 7.05
C LEU A 140 -9.22 13.49 7.49
N SER A 141 -8.93 14.80 7.48
CA SER A 141 -9.79 15.80 8.13
C SER A 141 -11.03 16.20 7.32
N HIS A 142 -11.19 15.73 6.09
CA HIS A 142 -12.39 16.01 5.30
C HIS A 142 -13.37 14.83 5.22
N ASN A 143 -13.22 13.86 6.15
CA ASN A 143 -14.10 12.70 6.27
C ASN A 143 -14.23 11.88 4.97
N ALA A 144 -13.12 11.72 4.26
CA ALA A 144 -13.04 10.86 3.08
C ALA A 144 -13.47 9.42 3.42
N LYS A 145 -14.10 8.74 2.45
CA LYS A 145 -14.50 7.33 2.56
C LYS A 145 -13.42 6.37 2.05
N ILE A 146 -12.57 6.88 1.17
CA ILE A 146 -11.40 6.16 0.63
C ILE A 146 -10.16 6.98 0.89
N LEU A 147 -9.10 6.34 1.37
CA LEU A 147 -7.75 6.90 1.41
C LEU A 147 -6.87 6.20 0.37
N LEU A 148 -6.25 7.00 -0.49
CA LEU A 148 -5.24 6.57 -1.46
C LEU A 148 -3.88 7.10 -1.03
N LEU A 149 -3.02 6.23 -0.52
CA LEU A 149 -1.79 6.58 0.16
C LEU A 149 -0.58 5.97 -0.57
N ASP A 150 0.16 6.81 -1.30
CA ASP A 150 1.37 6.37 -2.01
C ASP A 150 2.60 6.64 -1.15
N GLU A 151 3.18 5.59 -0.56
CA GLU A 151 4.36 5.60 0.30
C GLU A 151 4.28 6.61 1.47
N PRO A 152 3.20 6.61 2.29
CA PRO A 152 2.99 7.64 3.30
C PRO A 152 4.01 7.64 4.45
N THR A 153 4.72 6.54 4.66
CA THR A 153 5.72 6.33 5.72
C THR A 153 7.16 6.41 5.22
N LEU A 154 7.36 6.63 3.92
CA LEU A 154 8.69 6.68 3.31
C LEU A 154 9.59 7.73 3.98
N GLY A 155 10.78 7.30 4.40
CA GLY A 155 11.78 8.18 4.99
C GLY A 155 11.47 8.71 6.40
N LEU A 156 10.43 8.18 7.06
CA LEU A 156 10.13 8.48 8.45
C LEU A 156 10.99 7.65 9.40
N ASP A 157 11.33 8.24 10.56
CA ASP A 157 11.84 7.47 11.68
C ASP A 157 10.73 6.58 12.28
N VAL A 158 11.13 5.66 13.17
CA VAL A 158 10.23 4.65 13.75
C VAL A 158 9.04 5.30 14.49
N ILE A 159 9.26 6.41 15.19
CA ILE A 159 8.21 7.07 15.98
C ILE A 159 7.20 7.74 15.05
N ALA A 160 7.67 8.58 14.12
CA ALA A 160 6.78 9.26 13.16
C ALA A 160 6.00 8.26 12.27
N ARG A 161 6.62 7.13 11.95
CA ARG A 161 5.98 6.03 11.20
C ARG A 161 4.83 5.40 12.01
N ASP A 162 5.09 5.05 13.28
CA ASP A 162 4.05 4.46 14.14
C ASP A 162 2.87 5.41 14.35
N GLU A 163 3.13 6.69 14.54
CA GLU A 163 2.09 7.73 14.65
C GLU A 163 1.21 7.82 13.39
N ILE A 164 1.78 7.66 12.19
CA ILE A 164 1.01 7.61 10.92
C ILE A 164 0.16 6.34 10.87
N LEU A 165 0.72 5.18 11.22
CA LEU A 165 -0.03 3.92 11.23
C LEU A 165 -1.19 3.96 12.25
N GLU A 166 -0.98 4.58 13.41
CA GLU A 166 -2.03 4.76 14.42
C GLU A 166 -3.16 5.66 13.91
N LEU A 167 -2.84 6.77 13.22
CA LEU A 167 -3.86 7.59 12.55
C LEU A 167 -4.72 6.79 11.56
N LEU A 168 -4.11 5.85 10.84
CA LEU A 168 -4.84 4.99 9.89
C LEU A 168 -5.74 3.98 10.61
N ARG A 169 -5.28 3.41 11.73
CA ARG A 169 -6.12 2.55 12.60
C ARG A 169 -7.30 3.33 13.19
N GLU A 170 -7.05 4.55 13.71
CA GLU A 170 -8.12 5.45 14.19
C GLU A 170 -9.14 5.75 13.09
N TYR A 171 -8.69 5.97 11.84
CA TYR A 171 -9.56 6.23 10.70
C TYR A 171 -10.43 5.00 10.38
N MET A 172 -9.86 3.81 10.33
CA MET A 172 -10.63 2.57 10.10
C MET A 172 -11.66 2.30 11.21
N ALA A 173 -11.31 2.60 12.46
CA ALA A 173 -12.22 2.43 13.59
C ALA A 173 -13.42 3.39 13.60
N LYS A 174 -13.38 4.52 12.86
CA LYS A 174 -14.48 5.51 12.83
C LYS A 174 -15.73 5.01 12.11
N ALA A 175 -15.58 4.24 11.03
CA ALA A 175 -16.69 3.73 10.24
C ALA A 175 -16.33 2.44 9.52
N SER A 176 -17.23 1.46 9.53
CA SER A 176 -17.04 0.16 8.86
C SER A 176 -16.90 0.26 7.34
N ASP A 177 -17.24 1.39 6.77
CA ASP A 177 -17.21 1.65 5.32
C ASP A 177 -15.89 2.31 4.87
N ASN A 178 -15.08 2.78 5.82
CA ASN A 178 -13.79 3.39 5.51
C ASN A 178 -12.88 2.39 4.82
N THR A 179 -12.16 2.85 3.81
CA THR A 179 -11.34 1.99 2.95
C THR A 179 -9.99 2.63 2.72
N ILE A 180 -8.93 1.85 2.80
CA ILE A 180 -7.57 2.33 2.56
C ILE A 180 -6.93 1.49 1.45
N MET A 181 -6.30 2.16 0.49
CA MET A 181 -5.31 1.59 -0.40
C MET A 181 -3.97 2.26 -0.08
N ILE A 182 -3.01 1.49 0.41
CA ILE A 182 -1.70 1.99 0.83
C ILE A 182 -0.58 1.29 0.08
N SER A 183 0.35 2.05 -0.51
CA SER A 183 1.59 1.48 -1.00
C SER A 183 2.72 1.63 0.02
N SER A 184 3.55 0.62 0.11
CA SER A 184 4.82 0.67 0.86
C SER A 184 5.85 -0.25 0.22
N HIS A 185 7.12 0.09 0.41
CA HIS A 185 8.23 -0.83 0.17
C HIS A 185 8.75 -1.44 1.49
N ILE A 186 8.11 -1.13 2.61
CA ILE A 186 8.41 -1.64 3.95
C ILE A 186 7.30 -2.64 4.32
N ALA A 187 7.62 -3.94 4.25
CA ALA A 187 6.64 -4.99 4.48
C ALA A 187 5.97 -4.92 5.85
N SER A 188 6.73 -4.59 6.91
CA SER A 188 6.20 -4.53 8.27
C SER A 188 5.10 -3.47 8.48
N ASP A 189 5.02 -2.42 7.64
CA ASP A 189 3.90 -1.47 7.66
C ASP A 189 2.61 -2.16 7.23
N LEU A 190 2.72 -2.93 6.14
CA LEU A 190 1.58 -3.63 5.55
C LEU A 190 1.15 -4.82 6.41
N GLU A 191 2.09 -5.59 6.98
CA GLU A 191 1.82 -6.70 7.90
C GLU A 191 0.97 -6.26 9.11
N SER A 192 1.19 -5.06 9.60
CA SER A 192 0.52 -4.54 10.81
C SER A 192 -0.82 -3.86 10.54
N LEU A 193 -1.15 -3.57 9.28
CA LEU A 193 -2.28 -2.71 8.93
C LEU A 193 -3.22 -3.32 7.89
N CYS A 194 -2.70 -4.10 6.92
CA CYS A 194 -3.47 -4.52 5.75
C CYS A 194 -4.20 -5.84 5.96
N ASP A 195 -5.43 -5.93 5.45
CA ASP A 195 -6.20 -7.17 5.39
C ASP A 195 -5.70 -8.06 4.26
N ASP A 196 -5.37 -7.45 3.10
CA ASP A 196 -4.85 -8.14 1.91
C ASP A 196 -3.75 -7.35 1.23
N ILE A 197 -2.92 -8.04 0.45
CA ILE A 197 -1.76 -7.45 -0.22
C ILE A 197 -1.70 -7.88 -1.68
N TYR A 198 -1.59 -6.88 -2.56
CA TYR A 198 -1.20 -7.06 -3.96
C TYR A 198 0.29 -6.80 -4.13
N MET A 199 0.99 -7.74 -4.71
CA MET A 199 2.37 -7.55 -5.12
C MET A 199 2.44 -7.17 -6.60
N ILE A 200 3.05 -6.01 -6.88
CA ILE A 200 3.28 -5.52 -8.22
C ILE A 200 4.77 -5.60 -8.59
N ASP A 201 5.08 -6.18 -9.73
CA ASP A 201 6.43 -6.17 -10.31
C ASP A 201 6.34 -5.92 -11.81
N ASP A 202 7.19 -5.03 -12.31
CA ASP A 202 7.26 -4.63 -13.71
C ASP A 202 5.89 -4.34 -14.37
N GLY A 203 5.05 -3.60 -13.62
CA GLY A 203 3.71 -3.18 -14.06
C GLY A 203 2.62 -4.23 -13.99
N MET A 204 2.90 -5.43 -13.52
CA MET A 204 1.94 -6.54 -13.42
C MET A 204 1.70 -6.95 -11.97
N ILE A 205 0.47 -7.35 -11.64
CA ILE A 205 0.18 -8.01 -10.37
C ILE A 205 0.66 -9.45 -10.45
N ILE A 206 1.62 -9.82 -9.59
CA ILE A 206 2.23 -11.16 -9.57
C ILE A 206 1.78 -12.01 -8.39
N LEU A 207 1.13 -11.39 -7.39
CA LEU A 207 0.52 -12.06 -6.24
C LEU A 207 -0.60 -11.20 -5.68
N HIS A 208 -1.68 -11.84 -5.22
CA HIS A 208 -2.69 -11.26 -4.35
C HIS A 208 -3.06 -12.29 -3.30
N GLU A 209 -3.00 -11.93 -2.03
CA GLU A 209 -3.31 -12.83 -0.94
C GLU A 209 -3.71 -12.06 0.34
N ASP A 210 -4.50 -12.69 1.20
CA ASP A 210 -4.79 -12.20 2.53
C ASP A 210 -3.51 -12.15 3.37
N THR A 211 -3.34 -11.10 4.16
CA THR A 211 -2.13 -10.90 4.99
C THR A 211 -1.93 -12.06 5.98
N ASP A 212 -3.01 -12.50 6.62
CA ASP A 212 -2.96 -13.63 7.57
C ASP A 212 -2.55 -14.94 6.89
N VAL A 213 -2.97 -15.16 5.63
CA VAL A 213 -2.56 -16.34 4.83
C VAL A 213 -1.09 -16.25 4.46
N LEU A 214 -0.61 -15.06 4.05
CA LEU A 214 0.82 -14.85 3.77
C LEU A 214 1.69 -15.18 4.99
N LEU A 215 1.28 -14.76 6.18
CA LEU A 215 2.07 -14.95 7.40
C LEU A 215 1.95 -16.36 8.00
N SER A 216 0.81 -17.05 7.81
CA SER A 216 0.57 -18.37 8.41
C SER A 216 0.92 -19.54 7.51
N ASN A 217 0.58 -19.47 6.21
CA ASN A 217 0.64 -20.59 5.28
C ASN A 217 1.89 -20.59 4.40
N TYR A 218 2.47 -19.40 4.16
CA TYR A 218 3.68 -19.32 3.37
C TYR A 218 4.92 -19.71 4.18
N ALA A 219 5.82 -20.42 3.52
CA ALA A 219 7.10 -20.84 4.12
C ALA A 219 8.19 -20.98 3.07
N ILE A 220 9.45 -20.86 3.50
CA ILE A 220 10.61 -21.23 2.73
C ILE A 220 11.13 -22.59 3.22
N LEU A 221 11.14 -23.55 2.30
CA LEU A 221 11.74 -24.87 2.55
C LEU A 221 13.21 -24.81 2.13
N LYS A 222 14.11 -25.18 3.04
CA LYS A 222 15.54 -25.31 2.76
C LYS A 222 15.87 -26.78 2.57
N VAL A 223 16.31 -27.14 1.38
CA VAL A 223 16.59 -28.55 0.99
C VAL A 223 17.92 -28.64 0.29
N ASP A 224 18.58 -29.78 0.45
CA ASP A 224 19.77 -30.16 -0.32
C ASP A 224 19.43 -30.65 -1.74
N ASP A 225 20.42 -30.88 -2.58
CA ASP A 225 20.23 -31.32 -3.97
C ASP A 225 19.46 -32.66 -4.03
N GLN A 226 19.73 -33.60 -3.12
CA GLN A 226 19.08 -34.93 -3.11
C GLN A 226 17.60 -34.80 -2.72
N THR A 227 17.28 -34.02 -1.72
CA THR A 227 15.89 -33.76 -1.27
C THR A 227 15.14 -32.99 -2.35
N TYR A 228 15.78 -32.03 -3.00
CA TYR A 228 15.17 -31.26 -4.10
C TYR A 228 14.71 -32.14 -5.27
N GLU A 229 15.46 -33.20 -5.62
CA GLU A 229 15.09 -34.15 -6.68
C GLU A 229 13.86 -34.98 -6.31
N SER A 230 13.68 -35.31 -5.02
CA SER A 230 12.65 -36.21 -4.52
C SER A 230 11.41 -35.53 -3.92
N ILE A 231 11.50 -34.25 -3.57
CA ILE A 231 10.38 -33.51 -2.95
C ILE A 231 9.22 -33.30 -3.92
N ASP A 232 7.98 -33.36 -3.43
CA ASP A 232 6.81 -32.98 -4.20
C ASP A 232 6.84 -31.47 -4.51
N LYS A 233 6.81 -31.14 -5.80
CA LYS A 233 6.89 -29.76 -6.30
C LYS A 233 5.54 -29.14 -6.65
N ASN A 234 4.41 -29.87 -6.46
CA ASN A 234 3.09 -29.40 -6.86
C ASN A 234 2.65 -28.11 -6.15
N TYR A 235 3.17 -27.85 -4.95
CA TYR A 235 2.85 -26.67 -4.14
C TYR A 235 4.03 -25.71 -4.00
N ILE A 236 5.01 -25.79 -4.91
CA ILE A 236 6.15 -24.88 -4.93
C ILE A 236 5.87 -23.75 -5.93
N TYR A 237 5.82 -22.53 -5.45
CA TYR A 237 5.62 -21.32 -6.26
C TYR A 237 6.89 -20.89 -6.98
N LYS A 238 7.99 -20.88 -6.23
CA LYS A 238 9.29 -20.38 -6.69
C LYS A 238 10.42 -21.19 -6.11
N VAL A 239 11.47 -21.34 -6.91
CA VAL A 239 12.69 -22.06 -6.56
C VAL A 239 13.89 -21.13 -6.72
N LYS A 240 14.74 -21.07 -5.72
CA LYS A 240 16.02 -20.36 -5.79
C LYS A 240 17.14 -21.30 -5.41
N LYS A 241 18.14 -21.43 -6.29
CA LYS A 241 19.37 -22.15 -5.96
C LYS A 241 20.23 -21.31 -5.02
N GLU A 242 20.73 -21.91 -3.96
CA GLU A 242 21.67 -21.34 -2.99
C GLU A 242 22.98 -22.14 -3.00
N ASP A 243 23.99 -21.68 -2.27
CA ASP A 243 25.31 -22.28 -2.26
C ASP A 243 25.29 -23.75 -1.74
N TYR A 244 24.34 -24.06 -0.86
CA TYR A 244 24.20 -25.36 -0.19
C TYR A 244 22.84 -26.04 -0.45
N GLY A 245 22.27 -25.87 -1.65
CA GLY A 245 21.00 -26.50 -2.02
C GLY A 245 19.98 -25.51 -2.58
N TYR A 246 18.73 -25.63 -2.17
CA TYR A 246 17.62 -24.83 -2.71
C TYR A 246 16.75 -24.23 -1.61
N ALA A 247 16.27 -23.02 -1.87
CA ALA A 247 15.17 -22.40 -1.16
C ALA A 247 13.91 -22.49 -2.02
N LEU A 248 12.82 -23.04 -1.47
CA LEU A 248 11.57 -23.28 -2.17
C LEU A 248 10.47 -22.50 -1.46
N LEU A 249 9.76 -21.62 -2.18
CA LEU A 249 8.60 -20.92 -1.64
C LEU A 249 7.35 -21.77 -1.83
N THR A 250 6.61 -21.97 -0.76
CA THR A 250 5.31 -22.66 -0.76
C THR A 250 4.25 -21.89 0.02
N ASN A 251 2.96 -22.07 -0.31
CA ASN A 251 1.83 -21.66 0.51
C ASN A 251 1.16 -22.84 1.22
N GLN A 252 1.78 -24.03 1.18
CA GLN A 252 1.29 -25.25 1.83
C GLN A 252 2.28 -25.73 2.90
N LYS A 253 2.64 -24.81 3.82
CA LYS A 253 3.58 -25.07 4.91
C LYS A 253 3.23 -26.34 5.69
N GLN A 254 1.94 -26.53 6.03
CA GLN A 254 1.48 -27.66 6.81
C GLN A 254 1.69 -29.00 6.07
N PHE A 255 1.41 -29.04 4.74
CA PHE A 255 1.65 -30.22 3.93
C PHE A 255 3.12 -30.69 4.01
N TYR A 256 4.06 -29.75 3.86
CA TYR A 256 5.49 -30.09 3.93
C TYR A 256 5.94 -30.45 5.35
N TYR A 257 5.36 -29.83 6.36
CA TYR A 257 5.64 -30.18 7.75
C TYR A 257 5.25 -31.63 8.07
N GLU A 258 4.11 -32.08 7.58
CA GLU A 258 3.60 -33.44 7.83
C GLU A 258 4.32 -34.51 6.99
N ASN A 259 4.63 -34.21 5.72
CA ASN A 259 5.13 -35.20 4.79
C ASN A 259 6.67 -35.24 4.68
N TYR A 260 7.35 -34.19 5.13
CA TYR A 260 8.82 -34.05 5.03
C TYR A 260 9.44 -33.59 6.35
N PRO A 261 9.36 -34.38 7.43
CA PRO A 261 9.75 -33.94 8.78
C PRO A 261 11.26 -33.68 8.96
N LYS A 262 12.09 -34.02 7.97
CA LYS A 262 13.53 -33.79 8.01
C LYS A 262 14.01 -32.50 7.35
N ILE A 263 13.14 -31.81 6.60
CA ILE A 263 13.52 -30.56 5.95
C ILE A 263 13.39 -29.38 6.91
N VAL A 264 14.17 -28.34 6.65
CA VAL A 264 14.07 -27.09 7.41
C VAL A 264 12.99 -26.22 6.78
N ILE A 265 11.97 -25.89 7.58
CA ILE A 265 10.86 -25.03 7.19
C ILE A 265 10.97 -23.71 7.95
N GLN A 266 11.19 -22.62 7.23
CA GLN A 266 11.28 -21.28 7.79
C GLN A 266 9.95 -20.54 7.56
N ASN A 267 9.42 -19.90 8.61
CA ASN A 267 8.31 -18.96 8.45
C ASN A 267 8.76 -17.81 7.54
N CYS A 268 7.89 -17.37 6.67
CA CYS A 268 8.13 -16.22 5.81
C CYS A 268 7.62 -14.94 6.46
N SER A 269 8.40 -13.87 6.36
CA SER A 269 7.89 -12.50 6.34
C SER A 269 7.38 -12.16 4.94
N ILE A 270 6.64 -11.07 4.81
CA ILE A 270 6.23 -10.58 3.47
C ILE A 270 7.48 -10.22 2.64
N ASP A 271 8.54 -9.69 3.24
CA ASP A 271 9.81 -9.43 2.55
C ASP A 271 10.42 -10.69 1.96
N ASP A 272 10.36 -11.83 2.66
CA ASP A 272 10.83 -13.12 2.15
C ASP A 272 10.01 -13.59 0.95
N VAL A 273 8.68 -13.45 1.01
CA VAL A 273 7.80 -13.77 -0.11
C VAL A 273 8.14 -12.91 -1.33
N ILE A 274 8.26 -11.59 -1.14
CA ILE A 274 8.64 -10.65 -2.21
C ILE A 274 9.98 -11.07 -2.84
N TYR A 275 10.97 -11.32 -1.98
CA TYR A 275 12.30 -11.71 -2.44
C TYR A 275 12.25 -12.99 -3.29
N MET A 276 11.52 -14.00 -2.83
CA MET A 276 11.36 -15.26 -3.57
C MET A 276 10.56 -15.09 -4.85
N MET A 277 9.50 -14.27 -4.85
CA MET A 277 8.69 -14.00 -6.05
C MET A 277 9.50 -13.30 -7.15
N ILE A 278 10.42 -12.39 -6.78
CA ILE A 278 11.23 -11.62 -7.74
C ILE A 278 12.49 -12.41 -8.17
N LYS A 279 13.14 -13.12 -7.26
CA LYS A 279 14.44 -13.76 -7.52
C LYS A 279 14.37 -15.26 -7.80
N GLY A 280 13.29 -15.92 -7.41
CA GLY A 280 13.02 -17.32 -7.70
C GLY A 280 12.59 -17.53 -9.16
N LYS A 281 12.88 -18.73 -9.67
CA LYS A 281 12.46 -19.19 -11.00
C LYS A 281 11.22 -20.06 -10.91
#